data_da2fef679ed0b2bb069d277b392ca7ef
#
_entry.id   da2fef679ed0b2bb069d277b392ca7ef
#
_cell.length_a   1.000
_cell.length_b   1.000
_cell.length_c   1.000
_cell.angle_alpha   90.00
_cell.angle_beta   90.00
_cell.angle_gamma   90.00
#
_symmetry.space_group_name_H-M   'P 1'
#
loop_
_entity.id
_entity.type
_entity.pdbx_description
1 polymer ?
#
loop_
_entity_poly.entity_id
_entity_poly.type
_entity_poly.pdbx_seq_one_letter_code
_entity_poly.pdbx_strand_id
1 'polypeptide(L)'
;MPTTASIAAVKNNGSSITCEFFWAGDSRGYFLDADGLCQVTKDDIKTDEDAFTNLRSDGRMSNVIHAEGDFSLNTREIEISQPAMIITSTDGGFGYYGTPMDFEYIILSSLMESDSPEEWENKLSELIIPVTGDDFAVGIAVYGLDDIADCREHFKERCQFIKESYIDPVGENADEEQLLRLWQKYKPGYYRR
;
A
#
# COMPACT_ATOMS: atom_id res chain seq x y z
N MET A 1 -6.88 -18.74 -16.80
CA MET A 1 -5.68 -18.10 -16.22
C MET A 1 -6.04 -17.71 -14.79
N PRO A 2 -5.23 -18.03 -13.79
CA PRO A 2 -5.47 -17.57 -12.42
C PRO A 2 -5.23 -16.05 -12.32
N THR A 3 -5.89 -15.39 -11.36
CA THR A 3 -5.72 -13.97 -11.06
C THR A 3 -5.86 -13.72 -9.57
N THR A 4 -5.41 -12.57 -9.10
CA THR A 4 -5.57 -12.08 -7.74
C THR A 4 -6.50 -10.88 -7.71
N ALA A 5 -7.04 -10.53 -6.56
CA ALA A 5 -7.89 -9.35 -6.42
C ALA A 5 -7.82 -8.77 -5.00
N SER A 6 -7.91 -7.44 -4.92
CA SER A 6 -8.19 -6.72 -3.69
C SER A 6 -9.28 -5.68 -3.95
N ILE A 7 -10.33 -5.69 -3.14
CA ILE A 7 -11.51 -4.85 -3.27
C ILE A 7 -11.76 -4.18 -1.91
N ALA A 8 -12.12 -2.90 -1.91
CA ALA A 8 -12.53 -2.17 -0.74
C ALA A 8 -13.95 -1.62 -0.91
N ALA A 9 -14.87 -2.02 -0.03
CA ALA A 9 -16.21 -1.46 0.07
C ALA A 9 -16.26 -0.47 1.23
N VAL A 10 -16.54 0.81 0.93
CA VAL A 10 -16.42 1.89 1.92
C VAL A 10 -17.77 2.53 2.19
N LYS A 11 -18.10 2.67 3.49
CA LYS A 11 -19.23 3.44 4.00
C LYS A 11 -18.70 4.64 4.77
N ASN A 12 -19.04 5.85 4.30
CA ASN A 12 -18.70 7.09 4.99
C ASN A 12 -19.71 7.36 6.12
N ASN A 13 -19.23 7.52 7.34
CA ASN A 13 -20.01 7.78 8.54
C ASN A 13 -19.84 9.22 9.07
N GLY A 14 -19.23 10.12 8.28
CA GLY A 14 -18.94 11.51 8.64
C GLY A 14 -17.54 11.68 9.22
N SER A 15 -17.31 11.40 10.49
CA SER A 15 -15.98 11.51 11.12
C SER A 15 -15.11 10.26 10.98
N SER A 16 -15.69 9.14 10.56
CA SER A 16 -15.02 7.88 10.29
C SER A 16 -15.53 7.24 9.02
N ILE A 17 -14.84 6.24 8.54
CA ILE A 17 -15.30 5.33 7.49
C ILE A 17 -15.27 3.90 8.02
N THR A 18 -16.30 3.11 7.68
CA THR A 18 -16.25 1.66 7.79
C THR A 18 -15.81 1.13 6.43
N CYS A 19 -14.72 0.37 6.40
CA CYS A 19 -14.20 -0.22 5.18
C CYS A 19 -14.15 -1.74 5.32
N GLU A 20 -14.80 -2.46 4.40
CA GLU A 20 -14.70 -3.90 4.29
C GLU A 20 -13.82 -4.24 3.11
N PHE A 21 -12.70 -4.90 3.37
CA PHE A 21 -11.77 -5.40 2.37
C PHE A 21 -12.09 -6.86 2.04
N PHE A 22 -12.03 -7.18 0.74
CA PHE A 22 -12.15 -8.52 0.20
C PHE A 22 -10.93 -8.80 -0.65
N TRP A 23 -10.29 -9.97 -0.50
CA TRP A 23 -9.13 -10.30 -1.31
C TRP A 23 -8.97 -11.80 -1.53
N ALA A 24 -8.26 -12.14 -2.60
CA ALA A 24 -7.73 -13.45 -2.87
C ALA A 24 -6.37 -13.29 -3.57
N GLY A 25 -5.37 -14.03 -3.11
CA GLY A 25 -3.99 -13.94 -3.58
C GLY A 25 -3.16 -12.94 -2.81
N ASP A 26 -2.25 -12.28 -3.50
CA ASP A 26 -1.26 -11.34 -2.96
C ASP A 26 -1.53 -9.87 -3.32
N SER A 27 -2.63 -9.58 -4.01
CA SER A 27 -3.13 -8.21 -4.14
C SER A 27 -3.48 -7.64 -2.77
N ARG A 28 -2.99 -6.45 -2.47
CA ARG A 28 -3.09 -5.88 -1.12
C ARG A 28 -4.10 -4.74 -1.02
N GLY A 29 -4.72 -4.65 0.16
CA GLY A 29 -5.55 -3.53 0.60
C GLY A 29 -4.92 -2.82 1.78
N TYR A 30 -4.95 -1.49 1.75
CA TYR A 30 -4.32 -0.64 2.75
C TYR A 30 -5.24 0.52 3.13
N PHE A 31 -4.96 1.12 4.27
CA PHE A 31 -5.31 2.52 4.52
C PHE A 31 -4.05 3.33 4.84
N LEU A 32 -4.11 4.63 4.55
CA LEU A 32 -3.05 5.59 4.85
C LEU A 32 -3.69 6.79 5.57
N ASP A 33 -3.22 7.07 6.76
CA ASP A 33 -3.60 8.23 7.57
C ASP A 33 -2.35 9.03 8.02
N ALA A 34 -2.49 9.96 8.96
CA ALA A 34 -1.38 10.74 9.47
C ALA A 34 -0.28 9.89 10.16
N ASP A 35 -0.64 8.70 10.66
CA ASP A 35 0.30 7.75 11.27
C ASP A 35 1.01 6.86 10.25
N GLY A 36 0.58 6.87 8.98
CA GLY A 36 1.20 6.22 7.82
C GLY A 36 0.42 5.06 7.24
N LEU A 37 1.07 4.32 6.34
CA LEU A 37 0.49 3.20 5.61
C LEU A 37 0.28 1.99 6.51
N CYS A 38 -0.91 1.41 6.45
CA CYS A 38 -1.26 0.18 7.17
C CYS A 38 -1.82 -0.87 6.20
N GLN A 39 -1.21 -2.03 6.12
CA GLN A 39 -1.74 -3.16 5.35
C GLN A 39 -2.87 -3.84 6.14
N VAL A 40 -4.04 -3.93 5.51
CA VAL A 40 -5.24 -4.57 6.07
C VAL A 40 -5.34 -6.04 5.67
N THR A 41 -5.05 -6.33 4.42
CA THR A 41 -5.06 -7.68 3.85
C THR A 41 -3.84 -8.47 4.30
N LYS A 42 -3.91 -9.79 4.18
CA LYS A 42 -2.77 -10.69 4.38
C LYS A 42 -2.60 -11.50 3.09
N ASP A 43 -1.38 -11.54 2.56
CA ASP A 43 -1.07 -12.27 1.34
C ASP A 43 -1.39 -13.77 1.50
N ASP A 44 -2.06 -14.35 0.53
CA ASP A 44 -2.34 -15.79 0.47
C ASP A 44 -1.11 -16.56 -0.06
N ILE A 45 -0.02 -16.51 0.70
CA ILE A 45 1.23 -17.21 0.41
C ILE A 45 1.38 -18.37 1.39
N LYS A 46 2.02 -19.47 0.96
CA LYS A 46 2.19 -20.68 1.77
C LYS A 46 3.09 -20.50 3.01
N THR A 47 3.95 -19.49 2.98
CA THR A 47 4.82 -19.11 4.10
C THR A 47 4.14 -18.04 4.94
N ASP A 48 4.21 -18.16 6.27
CA ASP A 48 3.66 -17.14 7.19
C ASP A 48 4.72 -16.03 7.42
N GLU A 49 5.17 -15.42 6.34
CA GLU A 49 6.19 -14.38 6.35
C GLU A 49 5.54 -12.99 6.32
N ASP A 50 6.31 -11.98 6.70
CA ASP A 50 5.81 -10.60 6.69
C ASP A 50 5.97 -9.94 5.31
N ALA A 51 5.35 -8.75 5.16
CA ALA A 51 5.33 -8.02 3.89
C ALA A 51 6.74 -7.71 3.34
N PHE A 52 7.71 -7.47 4.20
CA PHE A 52 9.09 -7.21 3.80
C PHE A 52 9.77 -8.45 3.23
N THR A 53 9.57 -9.60 3.85
CA THR A 53 10.10 -10.88 3.38
C THR A 53 9.38 -11.31 2.10
N ASN A 54 8.06 -11.13 2.03
CA ASN A 54 7.26 -11.46 0.85
C ASN A 54 7.68 -10.68 -0.41
N LEU A 55 8.16 -9.43 -0.28
CA LEU A 55 8.71 -8.67 -1.41
C LEU A 55 10.02 -9.24 -1.97
N ARG A 56 10.68 -10.14 -1.26
CA ARG A 56 11.99 -10.71 -1.60
C ARG A 56 11.96 -12.20 -1.92
N SER A 57 10.80 -12.82 -1.77
CA SER A 57 10.63 -14.25 -1.99
C SER A 57 9.51 -14.49 -3.00
N ASP A 58 9.76 -15.30 -4.02
CA ASP A 58 8.73 -15.84 -4.90
C ASP A 58 7.88 -16.88 -4.15
N GLY A 59 7.14 -16.41 -3.15
CA GLY A 59 6.26 -17.25 -2.34
C GLY A 59 5.17 -17.88 -3.21
N ARG A 60 5.04 -19.22 -3.17
CA ARG A 60 3.98 -19.89 -3.90
C ARG A 60 2.61 -19.51 -3.32
N MET A 61 1.76 -18.90 -4.13
CA MET A 61 0.39 -18.59 -3.74
C MET A 61 -0.38 -19.84 -3.29
N SER A 62 -1.16 -19.68 -2.24
CA SER A 62 -2.02 -20.74 -1.67
C SER A 62 -3.48 -20.59 -2.10
N ASN A 63 -3.89 -19.42 -2.57
CA ASN A 63 -5.24 -19.10 -2.98
C ASN A 63 -5.21 -18.08 -4.14
N VAL A 64 -5.89 -18.39 -5.23
CA VAL A 64 -6.02 -17.52 -6.42
C VAL A 64 -7.40 -17.71 -7.03
N ILE A 65 -7.93 -16.69 -7.65
CA ILE A 65 -9.21 -16.78 -8.38
C ILE A 65 -8.98 -17.49 -9.71
N HIS A 66 -9.71 -18.57 -9.97
CA HIS A 66 -9.66 -19.28 -11.26
C HIS A 66 -10.99 -19.98 -11.59
N ALA A 67 -11.23 -20.17 -12.88
CA ALA A 67 -12.53 -20.67 -13.37
C ALA A 67 -12.77 -22.16 -13.09
N GLU A 68 -11.73 -22.96 -12.88
CA GLU A 68 -11.80 -24.43 -12.85
C GLU A 68 -11.52 -25.02 -11.46
N GLY A 69 -11.50 -24.22 -10.41
CA GLY A 69 -11.21 -24.71 -9.07
C GLY A 69 -11.83 -23.84 -7.97
N ASP A 70 -11.71 -24.34 -6.76
CA ASP A 70 -12.20 -23.65 -5.58
C ASP A 70 -11.21 -22.55 -5.17
N PHE A 71 -11.73 -21.38 -4.86
CA PHE A 71 -11.00 -20.31 -4.19
C PHE A 71 -11.83 -19.79 -3.01
N SER A 72 -11.17 -19.15 -2.07
CA SER A 72 -11.82 -18.46 -0.94
C SER A 72 -11.63 -16.97 -1.07
N LEU A 73 -12.66 -16.22 -0.73
CA LEU A 73 -12.56 -14.78 -0.59
C LEU A 73 -12.34 -14.45 0.89
N ASN A 74 -11.17 -13.92 1.19
CA ASN A 74 -10.88 -13.41 2.54
C ASN A 74 -11.61 -12.08 2.75
N THR A 75 -12.05 -11.81 3.98
CA THR A 75 -12.70 -10.54 4.32
C THR A 75 -12.17 -9.97 5.63
N ARG A 76 -12.14 -8.64 5.71
CA ARG A 76 -11.85 -7.92 6.95
C ARG A 76 -12.52 -6.55 6.94
N GLU A 77 -13.32 -6.29 7.98
CA GLU A 77 -13.91 -4.99 8.23
C GLU A 77 -13.05 -4.22 9.26
N ILE A 78 -12.87 -2.93 8.99
CA ILE A 78 -12.18 -2.00 9.90
C ILE A 78 -12.91 -0.66 9.93
N GLU A 79 -12.80 0.04 11.04
CA GLU A 79 -13.21 1.43 11.17
C GLU A 79 -11.97 2.33 11.22
N ILE A 80 -11.96 3.40 10.41
CA ILE A 80 -10.82 4.31 10.25
C ILE A 80 -11.33 5.73 10.48
N SER A 81 -10.61 6.50 11.31
CA SER A 81 -10.88 7.93 11.46
C SER A 81 -10.50 8.70 10.19
N GLN A 82 -11.27 9.71 9.86
CA GLN A 82 -10.92 10.64 8.78
C GLN A 82 -10.02 11.78 9.32
N PRO A 83 -9.13 12.37 8.50
CA PRO A 83 -8.90 12.07 7.08
C PRO A 83 -8.08 10.79 6.87
N ALA A 84 -8.38 10.07 5.78
CA ALA A 84 -7.65 8.86 5.40
C ALA A 84 -7.77 8.56 3.89
N MET A 85 -6.81 7.79 3.36
CA MET A 85 -6.87 7.16 2.05
C MET A 85 -7.14 5.66 2.20
N ILE A 86 -7.98 5.12 1.33
CA ILE A 86 -8.15 3.68 1.12
C ILE A 86 -7.45 3.32 -0.18
N ILE A 87 -6.60 2.30 -0.14
CA ILE A 87 -5.74 1.93 -1.25
C ILE A 87 -5.90 0.44 -1.52
N THR A 88 -6.05 0.07 -2.79
CA THR A 88 -5.94 -1.30 -3.27
C THR A 88 -4.86 -1.37 -4.35
N SER A 89 -4.03 -2.40 -4.35
CA SER A 89 -2.96 -2.55 -5.33
C SER A 89 -2.72 -4.00 -5.67
N THR A 90 -2.45 -4.27 -6.95
CA THR A 90 -1.82 -5.52 -7.38
C THR A 90 -0.34 -5.50 -7.03
N ASP A 91 0.31 -6.64 -7.03
CA ASP A 91 1.74 -6.81 -6.74
C ASP A 91 2.64 -5.99 -7.67
N GLY A 92 2.27 -5.82 -8.95
CA GLY A 92 2.97 -4.93 -9.88
C GLY A 92 3.09 -3.49 -9.40
N GLY A 93 2.18 -3.01 -8.52
CA GLY A 93 2.23 -1.66 -7.97
C GLY A 93 3.17 -1.47 -6.79
N PHE A 94 3.40 -2.53 -5.99
CA PHE A 94 4.23 -2.45 -4.77
C PHE A 94 5.36 -3.48 -4.72
N GLY A 95 5.23 -4.60 -5.44
CA GLY A 95 6.07 -5.79 -5.27
C GLY A 95 7.51 -5.64 -5.76
N TYR A 96 7.79 -4.66 -6.60
CA TYR A 96 9.12 -4.41 -7.17
C TYR A 96 9.94 -3.37 -6.41
N TYR A 97 9.41 -2.80 -5.35
CA TYR A 97 10.15 -1.91 -4.45
C TYR A 97 10.95 -2.70 -3.43
N GLY A 98 12.05 -2.10 -2.97
CA GLY A 98 12.93 -2.72 -1.99
C GLY A 98 12.27 -2.94 -0.62
N THR A 99 11.32 -2.09 -0.25
CA THR A 99 10.67 -2.12 1.06
C THR A 99 9.21 -1.65 1.01
N PRO A 100 8.35 -2.03 1.99
CA PRO A 100 7.02 -1.43 2.12
C PRO A 100 7.05 0.09 2.36
N MET A 101 8.13 0.64 2.92
CA MET A 101 8.31 2.07 3.12
C MET A 101 8.44 2.83 1.80
N ASP A 102 9.07 2.23 0.80
CA ASP A 102 9.17 2.82 -0.54
C ASP A 102 7.78 3.02 -1.15
N PHE A 103 6.88 2.05 -0.99
CA PHE A 103 5.51 2.16 -1.52
C PHE A 103 4.73 3.31 -0.86
N GLU A 104 4.82 3.47 0.46
CA GLU A 104 4.24 4.64 1.12
C GLU A 104 4.83 5.95 0.59
N TYR A 105 6.16 5.98 0.45
CA TYR A 105 6.85 7.19 0.02
C TYR A 105 6.48 7.61 -1.41
N ILE A 106 6.38 6.68 -2.36
CA ILE A 106 6.01 7.04 -3.73
C ILE A 106 4.59 7.59 -3.84
N ILE A 107 3.64 7.05 -3.05
CA ILE A 107 2.27 7.57 -2.99
C ILE A 107 2.29 9.01 -2.47
N LEU A 108 2.99 9.26 -1.38
CA LEU A 108 3.03 10.59 -0.77
C LEU A 108 3.88 11.59 -1.56
N SER A 109 5.04 11.20 -2.08
CA SER A 109 5.90 12.10 -2.86
C SER A 109 5.24 12.53 -4.17
N SER A 110 4.59 11.60 -4.89
CA SER A 110 3.83 11.93 -6.09
C SER A 110 2.66 12.87 -5.78
N LEU A 111 1.98 12.69 -4.65
CA LEU A 111 0.94 13.62 -4.18
C LEU A 111 1.51 15.02 -3.92
N MET A 112 2.65 15.13 -3.23
CA MET A 112 3.27 16.42 -2.91
C MET A 112 3.62 17.25 -4.16
N GLU A 113 3.86 16.60 -5.27
CA GLU A 113 4.23 17.21 -6.54
C GLU A 113 3.06 17.49 -7.48
N SER A 114 1.81 17.16 -7.09
CA SER A 114 0.62 17.21 -7.95
C SER A 114 -0.35 18.30 -7.54
N ASP A 115 -0.96 18.95 -8.51
CA ASP A 115 -2.01 19.99 -8.34
C ASP A 115 -3.42 19.49 -8.70
N SER A 116 -3.53 18.29 -9.24
CA SER A 116 -4.82 17.64 -9.56
C SER A 116 -4.76 16.12 -9.39
N PRO A 117 -5.92 15.45 -9.25
CA PRO A 117 -5.97 13.98 -9.21
C PRO A 117 -5.33 13.31 -10.44
N GLU A 118 -5.56 13.86 -11.64
CA GLU A 118 -4.99 13.35 -12.88
C GLU A 118 -3.46 13.49 -12.90
N GLU A 119 -2.94 14.61 -12.42
CA GLU A 119 -1.50 14.80 -12.31
C GLU A 119 -0.88 13.84 -11.30
N TRP A 120 -1.58 13.59 -10.16
CA TRP A 120 -1.13 12.62 -9.18
C TRP A 120 -1.08 11.20 -9.74
N GLU A 121 -2.12 10.77 -10.47
CA GLU A 121 -2.15 9.49 -11.17
C GLU A 121 -0.95 9.34 -12.13
N ASN A 122 -0.69 10.37 -12.94
CA ASN A 122 0.43 10.37 -13.88
C ASN A 122 1.78 10.26 -13.18
N LYS A 123 2.03 11.07 -12.14
CA LYS A 123 3.29 11.06 -11.40
C LYS A 123 3.51 9.75 -10.64
N LEU A 124 2.46 9.21 -10.03
CA LEU A 124 2.54 7.89 -9.38
C LEU A 124 2.89 6.81 -10.41
N SER A 125 2.27 6.83 -11.57
CA SER A 125 2.56 5.90 -12.66
C SER A 125 3.99 6.03 -13.17
N GLU A 126 4.50 7.27 -13.31
CA GLU A 126 5.90 7.55 -13.71
C GLU A 126 6.92 6.98 -12.70
N LEU A 127 6.57 6.87 -11.42
CA LEU A 127 7.41 6.24 -10.40
C LEU A 127 7.34 4.71 -10.45
N ILE A 128 6.17 4.12 -10.78
CA ILE A 128 5.97 2.67 -10.80
C ILE A 128 6.52 2.04 -12.09
N ILE A 129 6.22 2.59 -13.25
CA ILE A 129 6.57 2.03 -14.57
C ILE A 129 8.06 1.65 -14.72
N PRO A 130 9.04 2.47 -14.30
CA PRO A 130 10.45 2.14 -14.48
C PRO A 130 10.94 0.99 -13.62
N VAL A 131 10.19 0.65 -12.55
CA VAL A 131 10.61 -0.32 -11.53
C VAL A 131 9.88 -1.65 -11.69
N THR A 132 8.59 -1.59 -12.08
CA THR A 132 7.76 -2.79 -12.20
C THR A 132 8.18 -3.67 -13.37
N GLY A 133 8.15 -5.00 -13.14
CA GLY A 133 8.32 -6.03 -14.18
C GLY A 133 7.00 -6.66 -14.63
N ASP A 134 5.84 -6.16 -14.16
CA ASP A 134 4.53 -6.72 -14.42
C ASP A 134 3.49 -5.62 -14.65
N ASP A 135 2.30 -6.01 -15.09
CA ASP A 135 1.14 -5.13 -15.15
C ASP A 135 0.72 -4.70 -13.74
N PHE A 136 0.37 -3.43 -13.56
CA PHE A 136 -0.05 -2.94 -12.26
C PHE A 136 -1.41 -2.24 -12.28
N ALA A 137 -2.09 -2.30 -11.16
CA ALA A 137 -3.25 -1.49 -10.87
C ALA A 137 -3.15 -0.98 -9.43
N VAL A 138 -3.32 0.35 -9.26
CA VAL A 138 -3.40 1.00 -7.96
C VAL A 138 -4.66 1.86 -7.93
N GLY A 139 -5.55 1.59 -6.97
CA GLY A 139 -6.74 2.39 -6.73
C GLY A 139 -6.60 3.15 -5.42
N ILE A 140 -6.82 4.47 -5.42
CA ILE A 140 -6.76 5.33 -4.23
C ILE A 140 -8.06 6.11 -4.12
N ALA A 141 -8.70 6.05 -2.94
CA ALA A 141 -9.86 6.87 -2.61
C ALA A 141 -9.60 7.66 -1.33
N VAL A 142 -9.78 8.98 -1.38
CA VAL A 142 -9.53 9.89 -0.25
C VAL A 142 -10.83 10.24 0.45
N TYR A 143 -10.81 10.26 1.77
CA TYR A 143 -11.95 10.60 2.61
C TYR A 143 -11.58 11.67 3.63
N GLY A 144 -12.46 12.65 3.83
CA GLY A 144 -12.32 13.71 4.82
C GLY A 144 -11.42 14.88 4.39
N LEU A 145 -11.12 14.98 3.09
CA LEU A 145 -10.39 16.09 2.46
C LEU A 145 -11.11 16.45 1.17
N ASP A 146 -11.15 17.73 0.83
CA ASP A 146 -11.99 18.23 -0.25
C ASP A 146 -11.28 18.23 -1.61
N ASP A 147 -9.98 18.47 -1.63
CA ASP A 147 -9.19 18.54 -2.87
C ASP A 147 -7.71 18.09 -2.67
N ILE A 148 -6.93 18.14 -3.74
CA ILE A 148 -5.51 17.77 -3.74
C ILE A 148 -4.66 18.70 -2.87
N ALA A 149 -5.01 19.99 -2.76
CA ALA A 149 -4.27 20.92 -1.93
C ALA A 149 -4.44 20.58 -0.43
N ASP A 150 -5.66 20.25 -0.02
CA ASP A 150 -5.95 19.75 1.32
C ASP A 150 -5.24 18.44 1.61
N CYS A 151 -5.20 17.52 0.62
CA CYS A 151 -4.46 16.27 0.75
C CYS A 151 -2.96 16.53 0.97
N ARG A 152 -2.34 17.40 0.17
CA ARG A 152 -0.93 17.76 0.32
C ARG A 152 -0.64 18.36 1.69
N GLU A 153 -1.44 19.30 2.13
CA GLU A 153 -1.23 19.93 3.45
C GLU A 153 -1.36 18.92 4.58
N HIS A 154 -2.38 18.05 4.53
CA HIS A 154 -2.61 17.04 5.55
C HIS A 154 -1.49 16.00 5.63
N PHE A 155 -1.00 15.51 4.50
CA PHE A 155 0.01 14.44 4.45
C PHE A 155 1.46 14.94 4.37
N LYS A 156 1.71 16.24 4.35
CA LYS A 156 3.03 16.85 4.22
C LYS A 156 4.02 16.40 5.29
N GLU A 157 3.60 16.46 6.55
CA GLU A 157 4.46 16.05 7.67
C GLU A 157 4.77 14.55 7.61
N ARG A 158 3.79 13.73 7.21
CA ARG A 158 4.00 12.30 7.03
C ARG A 158 4.93 12.00 5.88
N CYS A 159 4.80 12.68 4.74
CA CYS A 159 5.71 12.54 3.61
C CYS A 159 7.16 12.89 4.01
N GLN A 160 7.35 13.99 4.73
CA GLN A 160 8.67 14.37 5.23
C GLN A 160 9.22 13.33 6.21
N PHE A 161 8.40 12.87 7.15
CA PHE A 161 8.80 11.87 8.14
C PHE A 161 9.25 10.55 7.50
N ILE A 162 8.48 10.01 6.55
CA ILE A 162 8.86 8.76 5.88
C ILE A 162 10.14 8.94 5.08
N LYS A 163 10.30 10.07 4.39
CA LYS A 163 11.51 10.41 3.66
C LYS A 163 12.74 10.42 4.56
N GLU A 164 12.73 11.25 5.60
CA GLU A 164 13.88 11.45 6.48
C GLU A 164 14.22 10.23 7.34
N SER A 165 13.21 9.46 7.76
CA SER A 165 13.38 8.35 8.69
C SER A 165 13.68 7.02 8.02
N TYR A 166 13.23 6.82 6.76
CA TYR A 166 13.24 5.51 6.12
C TYR A 166 13.83 5.51 4.71
N ILE A 167 13.74 6.61 3.96
CA ILE A 167 14.24 6.66 2.58
C ILE A 167 15.67 7.25 2.54
N ASP A 168 15.86 8.46 3.06
CA ASP A 168 17.18 9.12 3.05
C ASP A 168 18.30 8.32 3.76
N PRO A 169 18.03 7.57 4.86
CA PRO A 169 19.03 6.70 5.46
C PRO A 169 19.46 5.52 4.58
N VAL A 170 18.64 5.14 3.59
CA VAL A 170 18.91 4.07 2.65
C VAL A 170 19.74 4.65 1.51
N GLY A 171 21.07 4.62 1.61
CA GLY A 171 21.96 5.01 0.51
C GLY A 171 21.92 3.98 -0.64
N GLU A 172 22.56 4.33 -1.78
CA GLU A 172 22.64 3.46 -2.98
C GLU A 172 23.20 2.05 -2.71
N ASN A 173 23.89 1.84 -1.59
CA ASN A 173 24.53 0.58 -1.20
C ASN A 173 24.01 0.06 0.16
N ALA A 174 22.74 0.31 0.49
CA ALA A 174 22.17 -0.22 1.72
C ALA A 174 22.23 -1.76 1.74
N ASP A 175 22.78 -2.30 2.82
CA ASP A 175 22.78 -3.74 3.03
C ASP A 175 21.42 -4.22 3.58
N GLU A 176 21.17 -5.51 3.42
CA GLU A 176 19.92 -6.14 3.86
C GLU A 176 19.69 -5.98 5.37
N GLU A 177 20.73 -5.97 6.17
CA GLU A 177 20.64 -5.78 7.62
C GLU A 177 20.15 -4.38 7.98
N GLN A 178 20.59 -3.36 7.23
CA GLN A 178 20.12 -1.99 7.41
C GLN A 178 18.63 -1.86 7.05
N LEU A 179 18.20 -2.43 5.92
CA LEU A 179 16.80 -2.44 5.49
C LEU A 179 15.93 -3.18 6.51
N LEU A 180 16.39 -4.32 7.03
CA LEU A 180 15.68 -5.07 8.05
C LEU A 180 15.54 -4.26 9.36
N ARG A 181 16.57 -3.54 9.79
CA ARG A 181 16.51 -2.67 10.98
C ARG A 181 15.48 -1.54 10.82
N LEU A 182 15.40 -0.93 9.63
CA LEU A 182 14.40 0.11 9.33
C LEU A 182 12.99 -0.51 9.30
N TRP A 183 12.84 -1.67 8.66
CA TRP A 183 11.58 -2.40 8.66
C TRP A 183 11.09 -2.74 10.07
N GLN A 184 11.95 -3.21 10.98
CA GLN A 184 11.56 -3.52 12.36
C GLN A 184 11.02 -2.30 13.12
N LYS A 185 11.48 -1.09 12.78
CA LYS A 185 10.95 0.16 13.34
C LYS A 185 9.61 0.56 12.71
N TYR A 186 9.45 0.34 11.42
CA TYR A 186 8.25 0.70 10.66
C TYR A 186 7.11 -0.29 10.85
N LYS A 187 7.41 -1.58 10.93
CA LYS A 187 6.47 -2.71 10.98
C LYS A 187 5.33 -2.57 12.00
N PRO A 188 5.52 -2.05 13.24
CA PRO A 188 4.41 -1.89 14.18
C PRO A 188 3.31 -0.94 13.67
N GLY A 189 3.67 0.15 12.99
CA GLY A 189 2.73 1.05 12.33
C GLY A 189 2.05 0.43 11.12
N TYR A 190 2.80 -0.35 10.35
CA TYR A 190 2.30 -1.00 9.13
C TYR A 190 1.27 -2.11 9.39
N TYR A 191 1.28 -2.72 10.56
CA TYR A 191 0.31 -3.75 10.97
C TYR A 191 -0.56 -3.32 12.17
N ARG A 192 -0.69 -2.01 12.41
CA ARG A 192 -1.58 -1.52 13.47
C ARG A 192 -3.03 -1.94 13.19
N ARG A 193 -3.76 -2.23 14.25
CA ARG A 193 -5.13 -2.73 14.20
C ARG A 193 -6.07 -1.75 14.90
#